data_abb792ff5b39915e12999cab971adcf2
#
_entry.id   abb792ff5b39915e12999cab971adcf2
#
_cell.length_a   1.000
_cell.length_b   1.000
_cell.length_c   1.000
_cell.angle_alpha   90.00
_cell.angle_beta   90.00
_cell.angle_gamma   90.00
#
_symmetry.space_group_name_H-M   'P 1'
#
loop_
_entity.id
_entity.type
_entity.pdbx_description
1 polymer ?
#
loop_
_entity_poly.entity_id
_entity_poly.type
_entity_poly.pdbx_seq_one_letter_code
_entity_poly.pdbx_strand_id
1 'polypeptide(L)'
;MPISTEATPSESTSYSISSTKSDDESLQLLINWTDNQTSRFHYIWLRDNCHCEKCYYPTTKQRLLNSSFIRDDIKPIKIDSNNDKTGLTITWDQDNHSSTYQFDWLYLHSYQPKLIPNNLKLKGEQTILAQSYWKVNDIKHKLPTVDFNTIIQSSDETDQEQAIKDWSLKIWKYGFCLIDNVPVTPEDTERLCEKLSYIRPTHYGGFWDFTSDLSKNDTAYTNFDISCHTDGTYWSDTPGLQLFHLLYHDGEGGTTSLVDAFQCAQILREKYPQSYELFTKIKIPAHSAGEEKVCIQPDIPQPIFKLNDEGELIQVRWNQSDRSTMDNWVDPNDVPKFYTAIKHWVSIINDPTNELFYQLKPGQCLIFDNWRCFHSRTEFTGKRRMCGAYINRDDFVSTLKLLNLGRKAVLDSI
;
A
#
# COMPACT_ATOMS: atom_id res chain seq x y z
N MET A 1 6.69 -8.71 22.15
CA MET A 1 8.01 -8.47 22.78
C MET A 1 8.54 -7.16 22.26
N PRO A 2 9.27 -6.33 23.04
CA PRO A 2 9.79 -5.06 22.55
C PRO A 2 10.94 -5.32 21.57
N ILE A 3 10.82 -4.78 20.37
CA ILE A 3 11.83 -4.80 19.31
C ILE A 3 12.93 -3.81 19.71
N SER A 4 14.14 -4.29 19.93
CA SER A 4 15.32 -3.45 20.16
C SER A 4 15.92 -3.05 18.80
N THR A 5 15.71 -1.82 18.38
CA THR A 5 16.31 -1.28 17.15
C THR A 5 17.32 -0.21 17.48
N GLU A 6 18.59 -0.56 17.50
CA GLU A 6 19.67 0.39 17.25
C GLU A 6 20.11 0.22 15.78
N ALA A 7 19.47 0.98 14.88
CA ALA A 7 19.96 1.14 13.52
C ALA A 7 21.09 2.18 13.50
N THR A 8 22.20 1.86 12.83
CA THR A 8 23.29 2.80 12.54
C THR A 8 22.78 4.07 11.89
N PRO A 9 23.21 5.28 12.29
CA PRO A 9 22.71 6.53 11.72
C PRO A 9 23.18 6.68 10.28
N SER A 10 22.26 6.76 9.32
CA SER A 10 22.50 7.37 8.01
C SER A 10 22.79 8.86 8.23
N GLU A 11 23.69 9.45 7.45
CA GLU A 11 23.99 10.88 7.46
C GLU A 11 22.68 11.68 7.32
N SER A 12 22.19 12.25 8.44
CA SER A 12 21.01 13.09 8.44
C SER A 12 21.33 14.40 7.76
N THR A 13 20.75 14.65 6.59
CA THR A 13 20.71 16.01 6.03
C THR A 13 19.86 16.87 6.97
N SER A 14 20.48 17.60 7.88
CA SER A 14 19.79 18.54 8.75
C SER A 14 19.44 19.80 7.97
N TYR A 15 18.16 20.18 8.00
CA TYR A 15 17.73 21.48 7.47
C TYR A 15 18.04 22.58 8.47
N SER A 16 18.39 23.76 7.95
CA SER A 16 18.68 24.92 8.77
C SER A 16 17.91 26.13 8.28
N ILE A 17 17.55 27.00 9.23
CA ILE A 17 16.82 28.24 8.94
C ILE A 17 17.83 29.40 8.86
N SER A 18 17.70 30.21 7.79
CA SER A 18 18.46 31.45 7.65
C SER A 18 17.79 32.63 8.39
N SER A 19 16.46 32.70 8.31
CA SER A 19 15.65 33.69 9.03
C SER A 19 14.19 33.31 9.16
N THR A 20 13.50 33.93 10.09
CA THR A 20 12.05 33.86 10.25
C THR A 20 11.45 35.26 10.25
N LYS A 21 10.23 35.40 9.76
CA LYS A 21 9.46 36.65 9.76
C LYS A 21 8.00 36.37 10.10
N SER A 22 7.48 37.04 11.14
CA SER A 22 6.05 37.04 11.44
C SER A 22 5.29 37.91 10.45
N ASP A 23 4.17 37.42 9.98
CA ASP A 23 3.20 38.15 9.17
C ASP A 23 1.85 38.09 9.89
N ASP A 24 1.59 39.11 10.70
CA ASP A 24 0.40 39.19 11.56
C ASP A 24 -0.87 39.57 10.80
N GLU A 25 -0.77 40.06 9.56
CA GLU A 25 -1.93 40.31 8.72
C GLU A 25 -2.47 39.00 8.14
N SER A 26 -1.60 38.13 7.67
CA SER A 26 -1.97 36.81 7.16
C SER A 26 -1.98 35.71 8.22
N LEU A 27 -1.64 36.02 9.48
CA LEU A 27 -1.49 35.09 10.61
C LEU A 27 -0.53 33.92 10.28
N GLN A 28 0.61 34.24 9.69
CA GLN A 28 1.59 33.25 9.22
C GLN A 28 3.00 33.56 9.72
N LEU A 29 3.78 32.49 9.85
CA LEU A 29 5.23 32.53 10.00
C LEU A 29 5.89 32.21 8.66
N LEU A 30 6.67 33.14 8.13
CA LEU A 30 7.55 32.91 7.00
C LEU A 30 8.89 32.37 7.50
N ILE A 31 9.35 31.27 6.93
CA ILE A 31 10.67 30.67 7.19
C ILE A 31 11.46 30.71 5.89
N ASN A 32 12.68 31.28 5.95
CA ASN A 32 13.67 31.21 4.89
C ASN A 32 14.71 30.15 5.26
N TRP A 33 14.89 29.18 4.41
CA TRP A 33 15.81 28.06 4.62
C TRP A 33 17.20 28.38 4.06
N THR A 34 18.23 27.69 4.53
CA THR A 34 19.61 27.91 4.06
C THR A 34 19.88 27.42 2.63
N ASP A 35 18.99 26.57 2.10
CA ASP A 35 19.01 26.08 0.72
C ASP A 35 18.27 27.02 -0.26
N ASN A 36 17.98 28.25 0.15
CA ASN A 36 17.22 29.25 -0.60
C ASN A 36 15.75 28.91 -0.85
N GLN A 37 15.21 27.89 -0.18
CA GLN A 37 13.77 27.64 -0.18
C GLN A 37 13.07 28.55 0.84
N THR A 38 11.77 28.72 0.69
CA THR A 38 10.92 29.42 1.66
C THR A 38 9.68 28.59 1.95
N SER A 39 9.13 28.72 3.16
CA SER A 39 7.85 28.13 3.52
C SER A 39 7.05 29.05 4.45
N ARG A 40 5.74 28.95 4.38
CA ARG A 40 4.81 29.67 5.24
C ARG A 40 3.98 28.69 6.05
N PHE A 41 3.79 29.02 7.32
CA PHE A 41 2.98 28.22 8.24
C PHE A 41 1.97 29.12 8.94
N HIS A 42 0.69 28.79 8.90
CA HIS A 42 -0.32 29.49 9.67
C HIS A 42 -0.07 29.28 11.17
N TYR A 43 -0.27 30.32 11.97
CA TYR A 43 -0.08 30.24 13.42
C TYR A 43 -0.99 29.20 14.05
N ILE A 44 -2.25 29.11 13.64
CA ILE A 44 -3.19 28.12 14.13
C ILE A 44 -2.72 26.68 13.81
N TRP A 45 -2.14 26.45 12.63
CA TRP A 45 -1.60 25.15 12.24
C TRP A 45 -0.38 24.79 13.11
N LEU A 46 0.54 25.72 13.33
CA LEU A 46 1.67 25.51 14.23
C LEU A 46 1.19 25.18 15.63
N ARG A 47 0.24 25.96 16.18
CA ARG A 47 -0.29 25.70 17.52
C ARG A 47 -0.97 24.34 17.64
N ASP A 48 -1.73 23.95 16.64
CA ASP A 48 -2.42 22.65 16.58
C ASP A 48 -1.46 21.46 16.53
N ASN A 49 -0.31 21.62 15.89
CA ASN A 49 0.71 20.58 15.75
C ASN A 49 1.81 20.68 16.86
N CYS A 50 1.49 21.18 18.03
CA CYS A 50 2.37 21.16 19.19
C CYS A 50 2.50 19.73 19.75
N HIS A 51 3.72 19.22 19.85
CA HIS A 51 4.01 17.88 20.37
C HIS A 51 4.50 17.87 21.83
N CYS A 52 4.26 18.94 22.60
CA CYS A 52 4.56 18.89 24.04
C CYS A 52 3.62 17.93 24.78
N GLU A 53 4.00 17.47 25.96
CA GLU A 53 3.24 16.49 26.77
C GLU A 53 1.81 16.94 27.13
N LYS A 54 1.52 18.25 27.13
CA LYS A 54 0.17 18.79 27.35
C LYS A 54 -0.72 18.70 26.10
N CYS A 55 -0.13 18.63 24.91
CA CYS A 55 -0.83 18.64 23.63
C CYS A 55 -0.84 17.28 22.94
N TYR A 56 0.09 16.41 23.30
CA TYR A 56 0.33 15.14 22.64
C TYR A 56 0.79 14.10 23.64
N TYR A 57 0.09 12.97 23.71
CA TYR A 57 0.43 11.90 24.65
C TYR A 57 1.57 11.03 24.08
N PRO A 58 2.77 11.05 24.67
CA PRO A 58 3.95 10.47 24.04
C PRO A 58 3.90 8.94 23.91
N THR A 59 3.15 8.26 24.78
CA THR A 59 3.04 6.79 24.76
C THR A 59 2.15 6.30 23.61
N THR A 60 0.94 6.85 23.46
CA THR A 60 -0.02 6.42 22.44
C THR A 60 0.13 7.16 21.12
N LYS A 61 0.95 8.20 21.06
CA LYS A 61 1.11 9.06 19.88
C LYS A 61 -0.20 9.71 19.44
N GLN A 62 -1.06 10.07 20.39
CA GLN A 62 -2.36 10.68 20.17
C GLN A 62 -2.42 12.10 20.68
N ARG A 63 -3.22 12.94 20.01
CA ARG A 63 -3.47 14.32 20.41
C ARG A 63 -4.26 14.37 21.72
N LEU A 64 -3.86 15.24 22.63
CA LEU A 64 -4.61 15.64 23.82
C LEU A 64 -5.28 17.01 23.63
N LEU A 65 -4.69 17.84 22.78
CA LEU A 65 -5.26 19.15 22.45
C LEU A 65 -6.50 18.97 21.55
N ASN A 66 -7.60 19.56 21.96
CA ASN A 66 -8.75 19.75 21.09
C ASN A 66 -8.57 21.04 20.26
N SER A 67 -8.44 20.90 18.95
CA SER A 67 -8.17 22.01 18.03
C SER A 67 -9.25 23.10 18.08
N SER A 68 -10.51 22.79 18.48
CA SER A 68 -11.58 23.78 18.63
C SER A 68 -11.35 24.80 19.72
N PHE A 69 -10.41 24.59 20.62
CA PHE A 69 -10.03 25.55 21.67
C PHE A 69 -8.93 26.51 21.24
N ILE A 70 -8.35 26.34 20.06
CA ILE A 70 -7.37 27.27 19.51
C ILE A 70 -8.11 28.47 18.92
N ARG A 71 -7.72 29.68 19.31
CA ARG A 71 -8.33 30.89 18.73
C ARG A 71 -7.92 31.07 17.28
N ASP A 72 -8.84 31.50 16.43
CA ASP A 72 -8.59 31.77 15.00
C ASP A 72 -7.56 32.87 14.78
N ASP A 73 -7.47 33.83 15.71
CA ASP A 73 -6.59 35.00 15.69
C ASP A 73 -5.32 34.84 16.54
N ILE A 74 -4.99 33.60 16.94
CA ILE A 74 -3.80 33.30 17.76
C ILE A 74 -2.52 33.84 17.12
N LYS A 75 -1.65 34.43 17.95
CA LYS A 75 -0.39 35.01 17.50
C LYS A 75 0.79 34.60 18.40
N PRO A 76 2.00 34.56 17.84
CA PRO A 76 3.20 34.38 18.63
C PRO A 76 3.49 35.67 19.46
N ILE A 77 3.75 35.53 20.76
CA ILE A 77 4.33 36.60 21.60
C ILE A 77 5.85 36.63 21.35
N LYS A 78 6.44 35.43 21.16
CA LYS A 78 7.88 35.27 21.01
C LYS A 78 8.22 34.09 20.14
N ILE A 79 9.25 34.24 19.32
CA ILE A 79 9.80 33.19 18.47
C ILE A 79 11.31 33.16 18.70
N ASP A 80 11.84 32.06 19.23
CA ASP A 80 13.25 31.86 19.47
C ASP A 80 13.76 30.62 18.76
N SER A 81 15.00 30.64 18.29
CA SER A 81 15.73 29.42 17.99
C SER A 81 16.13 28.72 19.29
N ASN A 82 16.04 27.40 19.34
CA ASN A 82 16.56 26.63 20.45
C ASN A 82 18.11 26.78 20.56
N ASN A 83 18.66 26.41 21.70
CA ASN A 83 20.09 26.65 22.01
C ASN A 83 21.05 25.96 21.04
N ASP A 84 20.67 24.80 20.51
CA ASP A 84 21.44 24.00 19.56
C ASP A 84 21.17 24.36 18.10
N LYS A 85 20.26 25.32 17.86
CA LYS A 85 19.84 25.77 16.51
C LYS A 85 19.30 24.66 15.62
N THR A 86 18.63 23.71 16.20
CA THR A 86 17.97 22.59 15.48
C THR A 86 16.44 22.74 15.39
N GLY A 87 15.86 23.74 16.07
CA GLY A 87 14.43 23.98 16.11
C GLY A 87 14.03 25.40 16.50
N LEU A 88 12.74 25.70 16.41
CA LEU A 88 12.08 26.90 16.85
C LEU A 88 11.21 26.63 18.06
N THR A 89 11.25 27.56 19.04
CA THR A 89 10.27 27.62 20.13
C THR A 89 9.41 28.87 19.96
N ILE A 90 8.10 28.68 19.95
CA ILE A 90 7.09 29.72 19.77
C ILE A 90 6.27 29.80 21.04
N THR A 91 6.22 30.98 21.68
CA THR A 91 5.32 31.27 22.78
C THR A 91 4.10 31.99 22.25
N TRP A 92 2.90 31.47 22.53
CA TRP A 92 1.64 31.95 22.01
C TRP A 92 0.95 32.95 22.95
N ASP A 93 0.18 33.87 22.41
CA ASP A 93 -0.64 34.84 23.19
C ASP A 93 -1.85 34.17 23.85
N GLN A 94 -2.16 32.95 23.47
CA GLN A 94 -3.13 32.11 24.15
C GLN A 94 -2.44 31.25 25.22
N ASP A 95 -2.79 31.47 26.50
CA ASP A 95 -2.33 30.70 27.67
C ASP A 95 -0.82 30.72 27.90
N ASN A 96 -0.06 31.62 27.27
CA ASN A 96 1.41 31.63 27.26
C ASN A 96 2.02 30.26 26.94
N HIS A 97 1.31 29.47 26.14
CA HIS A 97 1.75 28.15 25.78
C HIS A 97 2.98 28.20 24.87
N SER A 98 3.98 27.36 25.15
CA SER A 98 5.19 27.25 24.33
C SER A 98 5.16 25.94 23.51
N SER A 99 5.41 26.06 22.23
CA SER A 99 5.51 24.94 21.29
C SER A 99 6.90 24.91 20.66
N THR A 100 7.55 23.75 20.64
CA THR A 100 8.87 23.57 20.00
C THR A 100 8.75 22.66 18.79
N TYR A 101 9.39 23.07 17.69
CA TYR A 101 9.38 22.35 16.40
C TYR A 101 10.82 22.19 15.94
N GLN A 102 11.20 20.96 15.57
CA GLN A 102 12.48 20.70 14.93
C GLN A 102 12.48 21.23 13.49
N PHE A 103 13.60 21.73 13.01
CA PHE A 103 13.71 22.27 11.65
C PHE A 103 13.40 21.22 10.59
N ASP A 104 13.92 20.00 10.77
CA ASP A 104 13.66 18.88 9.86
C ASP A 104 12.15 18.55 9.77
N TRP A 105 11.46 18.60 10.91
CA TRP A 105 10.01 18.38 10.95
C TRP A 105 9.26 19.50 10.22
N LEU A 106 9.61 20.79 10.44
CA LEU A 106 9.00 21.91 9.73
C LEU A 106 9.22 21.83 8.23
N TYR A 107 10.43 21.48 7.79
CA TYR A 107 10.75 21.34 6.37
C TYR A 107 9.94 20.23 5.73
N LEU A 108 9.90 19.06 6.39
CA LEU A 108 9.18 17.87 5.94
C LEU A 108 7.67 18.10 5.82
N HIS A 109 7.11 18.91 6.74
CA HIS A 109 5.67 19.20 6.79
C HIS A 109 5.28 20.54 6.16
N SER A 110 6.17 21.15 5.38
CA SER A 110 5.86 22.37 4.64
C SER A 110 4.71 22.12 3.65
N TYR A 111 3.81 23.08 3.52
CA TYR A 111 2.64 23.00 2.65
C TYR A 111 2.40 24.27 1.82
N GLN A 112 3.14 25.33 2.06
CA GLN A 112 3.03 26.61 1.34
C GLN A 112 4.41 27.24 1.07
N PRO A 113 5.09 26.85 -0.04
CA PRO A 113 4.80 25.69 -0.86
C PRO A 113 5.16 24.37 -0.15
N LYS A 114 4.70 23.26 -0.71
CA LYS A 114 5.13 21.94 -0.28
C LYS A 114 6.56 21.69 -0.79
N LEU A 115 7.52 21.64 0.12
CA LEU A 115 8.94 21.46 -0.24
C LEU A 115 9.29 20.00 -0.50
N ILE A 116 8.64 19.09 0.24
CA ILE A 116 8.79 17.65 0.06
C ILE A 116 7.43 17.06 -0.36
N PRO A 117 7.29 16.46 -1.56
CA PRO A 117 6.09 15.73 -1.94
C PRO A 117 5.74 14.63 -0.92
N ASN A 118 4.45 14.27 -0.79
CA ASN A 118 4.03 13.27 0.22
C ASN A 118 4.67 11.89 0.03
N ASN A 119 4.82 11.46 -1.22
CA ASN A 119 5.51 10.23 -1.60
C ASN A 119 7.02 10.28 -1.31
N LEU A 120 7.57 11.46 -1.01
CA LEU A 120 8.98 11.71 -0.76
C LEU A 120 9.28 12.15 0.69
N LYS A 121 8.28 12.12 1.59
CA LYS A 121 8.48 12.53 3.00
C LYS A 121 9.49 11.68 3.76
N LEU A 122 9.67 10.42 3.35
CA LEU A 122 10.63 9.50 3.95
C LEU A 122 11.97 9.63 3.22
N LYS A 123 12.74 10.69 3.53
CA LYS A 123 14.00 11.03 2.87
C LYS A 123 15.08 9.95 3.01
N GLY A 124 15.89 9.85 1.96
CA GLY A 124 16.99 8.88 1.84
C GLY A 124 16.52 7.47 1.48
N GLU A 125 15.24 7.21 1.61
CA GLU A 125 14.64 5.88 1.59
C GLU A 125 13.75 5.63 0.37
N GLN A 126 13.59 6.65 -0.48
CA GLN A 126 12.82 6.55 -1.72
C GLN A 126 13.33 5.45 -2.64
N THR A 127 14.64 5.24 -2.66
CA THR A 127 15.25 4.14 -3.42
C THR A 127 14.93 2.79 -2.82
N ILE A 128 14.74 2.69 -1.49
CA ILE A 128 14.41 1.43 -0.81
C ILE A 128 12.97 1.04 -1.10
N LEU A 129 12.02 1.97 -1.03
CA LEU A 129 10.61 1.72 -1.31
C LEU A 129 10.20 2.01 -2.76
N ALA A 130 11.16 2.12 -3.69
CA ALA A 130 10.87 2.26 -5.11
C ALA A 130 10.25 0.98 -5.67
N GLN A 131 9.16 1.14 -6.41
CA GLN A 131 8.53 0.05 -7.15
C GLN A 131 9.22 -0.14 -8.52
N SER A 132 9.36 -1.38 -8.93
CA SER A 132 9.87 -1.74 -10.26
C SER A 132 8.74 -2.40 -11.04
N TYR A 133 8.18 -1.69 -12.01
CA TYR A 133 7.19 -2.25 -12.93
C TYR A 133 7.90 -3.14 -13.95
N TRP A 134 7.26 -4.23 -14.35
CA TRP A 134 7.94 -5.25 -15.14
C TRP A 134 7.07 -5.82 -16.27
N LYS A 135 7.78 -6.31 -17.29
CA LYS A 135 7.29 -7.24 -18.29
C LYS A 135 7.97 -8.60 -18.07
N VAL A 136 7.46 -9.63 -18.71
CA VAL A 136 7.97 -11.01 -18.55
C VAL A 136 9.48 -11.10 -18.73
N ASN A 137 10.02 -10.43 -19.75
CA ASN A 137 11.46 -10.48 -20.04
C ASN A 137 12.33 -9.85 -18.95
N ASP A 138 11.81 -8.93 -18.16
CA ASP A 138 12.54 -8.24 -17.12
C ASP A 138 12.72 -9.12 -15.87
N ILE A 139 11.82 -10.10 -15.67
CA ILE A 139 11.72 -10.83 -14.40
C ILE A 139 11.87 -12.35 -14.53
N LYS A 140 11.54 -12.95 -15.69
CA LYS A 140 11.47 -14.41 -15.88
C LYS A 140 12.76 -15.19 -15.54
N HIS A 141 13.92 -14.54 -15.60
CA HIS A 141 15.20 -15.19 -15.34
C HIS A 141 15.60 -15.18 -13.85
N LYS A 142 14.96 -14.31 -13.05
CA LYS A 142 15.22 -14.17 -11.62
C LYS A 142 13.95 -13.68 -10.92
N LEU A 143 13.06 -14.61 -10.63
CA LEU A 143 11.84 -14.32 -9.88
C LEU A 143 12.17 -13.90 -8.44
N PRO A 144 11.45 -12.93 -7.85
CA PRO A 144 11.62 -12.59 -6.45
C PRO A 144 11.22 -13.78 -5.57
N THR A 145 12.19 -14.34 -4.87
CA THR A 145 12.01 -15.56 -4.06
C THR A 145 12.70 -15.39 -2.70
N VAL A 146 12.11 -15.96 -1.66
CA VAL A 146 12.68 -16.12 -0.32
C VAL A 146 12.54 -17.56 0.15
N ASP A 147 13.26 -17.92 1.20
CA ASP A 147 13.23 -19.26 1.78
C ASP A 147 12.45 -19.25 3.11
N PHE A 148 11.50 -20.18 3.26
CA PHE A 148 10.71 -20.35 4.48
C PHE A 148 11.57 -20.55 5.72
N ASN A 149 12.65 -21.35 5.59
CA ASN A 149 13.48 -21.67 6.74
C ASN A 149 14.18 -20.43 7.30
N THR A 150 14.57 -19.47 6.46
CA THR A 150 15.18 -18.22 6.91
C THR A 150 14.18 -17.32 7.64
N ILE A 151 12.88 -17.36 7.26
CA ILE A 151 11.83 -16.57 7.88
C ILE A 151 11.35 -17.16 9.21
N ILE A 152 11.24 -18.51 9.30
CA ILE A 152 10.54 -19.18 10.40
C ILE A 152 11.49 -19.95 11.32
N GLN A 153 12.54 -20.58 10.79
CA GLN A 153 13.35 -21.55 11.51
C GLN A 153 14.73 -21.04 11.94
N SER A 154 15.16 -19.85 11.49
CA SER A 154 16.42 -19.28 11.98
C SER A 154 16.37 -19.16 13.50
N SER A 155 17.44 -19.58 14.17
CA SER A 155 17.59 -19.43 15.63
C SER A 155 18.01 -18.02 16.03
N ASP A 156 18.44 -17.19 15.07
CA ASP A 156 18.81 -15.79 15.27
C ASP A 156 17.64 -14.87 14.88
N GLU A 157 17.15 -14.11 15.85
CA GLU A 157 16.04 -13.15 15.65
C GLU A 157 16.42 -12.06 14.63
N THR A 158 17.68 -11.65 14.57
CA THR A 158 18.18 -10.65 13.63
C THR A 158 18.10 -11.17 12.19
N ASP A 159 18.48 -12.43 11.98
CA ASP A 159 18.39 -13.08 10.67
C ASP A 159 16.94 -13.26 10.23
N GLN A 160 16.03 -13.59 11.15
CA GLN A 160 14.58 -13.65 10.87
C GLN A 160 14.01 -12.28 10.47
N GLU A 161 14.34 -11.25 11.23
CA GLU A 161 13.89 -9.88 10.92
C GLU A 161 14.41 -9.44 9.56
N GLN A 162 15.67 -9.69 9.24
CA GLN A 162 16.27 -9.37 7.94
C GLN A 162 15.60 -10.15 6.80
N ALA A 163 15.24 -11.42 7.01
CA ALA A 163 14.52 -12.22 6.02
C ALA A 163 13.10 -11.68 5.75
N ILE A 164 12.37 -11.28 6.80
CA ILE A 164 11.04 -10.67 6.66
C ILE A 164 11.13 -9.30 5.98
N LYS A 165 12.17 -8.52 6.31
CA LYS A 165 12.49 -7.25 5.66
C LYS A 165 12.69 -7.43 4.16
N ASP A 166 13.56 -8.35 3.74
CA ASP A 166 13.82 -8.67 2.32
C ASP A 166 12.56 -9.18 1.62
N TRP A 167 11.78 -10.03 2.28
CA TRP A 167 10.50 -10.52 1.77
C TRP A 167 9.50 -9.39 1.53
N SER A 168 9.27 -8.53 2.53
CA SER A 168 8.36 -7.38 2.41
C SER A 168 8.77 -6.42 1.29
N LEU A 169 10.08 -6.18 1.14
CA LEU A 169 10.63 -5.36 0.05
C LEU A 169 10.41 -5.98 -1.33
N LYS A 170 10.58 -7.29 -1.48
CA LYS A 170 10.33 -7.99 -2.76
C LYS A 170 8.88 -7.89 -3.17
N ILE A 171 7.93 -8.10 -2.24
CA ILE A 171 6.50 -7.92 -2.49
C ILE A 171 6.23 -6.48 -2.95
N TRP A 172 6.73 -5.49 -2.24
CA TRP A 172 6.52 -4.08 -2.58
C TRP A 172 7.13 -3.70 -3.93
N LYS A 173 8.38 -4.11 -4.15
CA LYS A 173 9.16 -3.74 -5.33
C LYS A 173 8.59 -4.36 -6.61
N TYR A 174 8.28 -5.65 -6.57
CA TYR A 174 7.88 -6.42 -7.76
C TYR A 174 6.38 -6.73 -7.82
N GLY A 175 5.64 -6.44 -6.75
CA GLY A 175 4.23 -6.77 -6.63
C GLY A 175 3.96 -8.24 -6.28
N PHE A 176 4.98 -9.09 -6.18
CA PHE A 176 4.85 -10.48 -5.72
C PHE A 176 6.17 -11.04 -5.20
N CYS A 177 6.07 -12.18 -4.51
CA CYS A 177 7.23 -12.98 -4.11
C CYS A 177 6.85 -14.45 -4.01
N LEU A 178 7.75 -15.34 -4.43
CA LEU A 178 7.67 -16.77 -4.18
C LEU A 178 8.31 -17.10 -2.84
N ILE A 179 7.80 -18.11 -2.15
CA ILE A 179 8.40 -18.64 -0.94
C ILE A 179 8.64 -20.14 -1.16
N ASP A 180 9.90 -20.53 -1.13
CA ASP A 180 10.30 -21.92 -1.28
C ASP A 180 10.44 -22.64 0.06
N ASN A 181 10.46 -23.97 0.01
CA ASN A 181 10.68 -24.86 1.16
C ASN A 181 9.63 -24.74 2.28
N VAL A 182 8.41 -24.33 1.93
CA VAL A 182 7.31 -24.28 2.90
C VAL A 182 6.82 -25.72 3.17
N PRO A 183 6.76 -26.17 4.43
CA PRO A 183 6.17 -27.48 4.74
C PRO A 183 4.75 -27.56 4.20
N VAL A 184 4.37 -28.72 3.63
CA VAL A 184 3.10 -28.95 2.95
C VAL A 184 1.99 -29.12 3.99
N THR A 185 1.82 -28.12 4.86
CA THR A 185 0.81 -28.06 5.91
C THR A 185 0.12 -26.69 5.94
N PRO A 186 -1.18 -26.62 6.21
CA PRO A 186 -1.89 -25.35 6.39
C PRO A 186 -1.33 -24.54 7.57
N GLU A 187 -0.97 -25.19 8.67
CA GLU A 187 -0.48 -24.58 9.91
C GLU A 187 0.82 -23.80 9.70
N ASP A 188 1.77 -24.35 8.94
CA ASP A 188 3.03 -23.67 8.63
C ASP A 188 2.79 -22.48 7.69
N THR A 189 1.82 -22.59 6.80
CA THR A 189 1.43 -21.49 5.91
C THR A 189 0.76 -20.36 6.69
N GLU A 190 -0.11 -20.69 7.64
CA GLU A 190 -0.75 -19.70 8.51
C GLU A 190 0.29 -18.94 9.35
N ARG A 191 1.23 -19.67 9.97
CA ARG A 191 2.38 -19.07 10.68
C ARG A 191 3.22 -18.15 9.81
N LEU A 192 3.42 -18.52 8.54
CA LEU A 192 4.13 -17.68 7.58
C LEU A 192 3.39 -16.37 7.31
N CYS A 193 2.08 -16.43 7.09
CA CYS A 193 1.26 -15.21 6.91
C CYS A 193 1.37 -14.28 8.12
N GLU A 194 1.26 -14.82 9.34
CA GLU A 194 1.32 -14.06 10.59
C GLU A 194 2.69 -13.40 10.85
N LYS A 195 3.77 -13.92 10.26
CA LYS A 195 5.09 -13.27 10.32
C LYS A 195 5.13 -11.97 9.52
N LEU A 196 4.36 -11.89 8.45
CA LEU A 196 4.29 -10.68 7.63
C LEU A 196 3.28 -9.68 8.20
N SER A 197 2.08 -10.14 8.54
CA SER A 197 1.02 -9.29 9.09
C SER A 197 -0.21 -10.09 9.53
N TYR A 198 -1.26 -9.38 9.98
CA TYR A 198 -2.52 -9.99 10.40
C TYR A 198 -3.30 -10.59 9.22
N ILE A 199 -3.83 -11.79 9.41
CA ILE A 199 -4.75 -12.42 8.46
C ILE A 199 -6.09 -11.71 8.51
N ARG A 200 -6.63 -11.36 7.33
CA ARG A 200 -7.92 -10.69 7.18
C ARG A 200 -9.07 -11.70 7.21
N PRO A 201 -9.99 -11.65 8.18
CA PRO A 201 -11.22 -12.41 8.12
C PRO A 201 -12.15 -11.92 7.02
N THR A 202 -12.76 -12.85 6.28
CA THR A 202 -13.77 -12.58 5.24
C THR A 202 -14.93 -13.56 5.38
N HIS A 203 -15.92 -13.48 4.48
CA HIS A 203 -16.98 -14.49 4.43
C HIS A 203 -16.48 -15.88 3.99
N TYR A 204 -15.27 -15.98 3.43
CA TYR A 204 -14.60 -17.26 3.17
C TYR A 204 -13.89 -17.82 4.41
N GLY A 205 -13.81 -17.08 5.50
CA GLY A 205 -13.03 -17.35 6.70
C GLY A 205 -11.83 -16.42 6.84
N GLY A 206 -10.94 -16.72 7.81
CA GLY A 206 -9.64 -16.04 7.94
C GLY A 206 -8.59 -16.74 7.08
N PHE A 207 -7.95 -17.77 7.66
CA PHE A 207 -7.12 -18.69 6.88
C PHE A 207 -8.00 -19.75 6.22
N TRP A 208 -7.83 -20.01 4.94
CA TRP A 208 -8.61 -20.98 4.17
C TRP A 208 -7.74 -22.12 3.65
N ASP A 209 -8.34 -23.31 3.64
CA ASP A 209 -7.81 -24.57 3.11
C ASP A 209 -8.93 -25.25 2.34
N PHE A 210 -8.73 -25.45 1.06
CA PHE A 210 -9.76 -25.98 0.19
C PHE A 210 -9.22 -26.91 -0.90
N THR A 211 -10.09 -27.82 -1.30
CA THR A 211 -9.93 -28.62 -2.52
C THR A 211 -10.93 -28.12 -3.55
N SER A 212 -10.61 -28.18 -4.82
CA SER A 212 -11.54 -27.82 -5.90
C SER A 212 -12.59 -28.89 -6.06
N ASP A 213 -13.62 -28.85 -5.21
CA ASP A 213 -14.68 -29.84 -5.08
C ASP A 213 -16.09 -29.23 -5.08
N LEU A 214 -16.22 -27.96 -5.51
CA LEU A 214 -17.47 -27.19 -5.48
C LEU A 214 -18.05 -27.01 -4.07
N SER A 215 -17.22 -27.07 -3.05
CA SER A 215 -17.64 -26.89 -1.65
C SER A 215 -18.18 -25.50 -1.34
N LYS A 216 -17.88 -24.53 -2.21
CA LYS A 216 -18.47 -23.18 -2.21
C LYS A 216 -18.88 -22.77 -3.62
N ASN A 217 -19.87 -21.88 -3.72
CA ASN A 217 -20.42 -21.37 -4.98
C ASN A 217 -19.57 -20.22 -5.54
N ASP A 218 -18.30 -20.48 -5.77
CA ASP A 218 -17.32 -19.54 -6.33
C ASP A 218 -16.45 -20.25 -7.37
N THR A 219 -16.04 -19.53 -8.41
CA THR A 219 -15.22 -20.06 -9.51
C THR A 219 -13.85 -20.56 -9.05
N ALA A 220 -13.32 -20.04 -7.94
CA ALA A 220 -12.07 -20.51 -7.34
C ALA A 220 -12.12 -22.00 -6.95
N TYR A 221 -13.32 -22.52 -6.60
CA TYR A 221 -13.57 -23.92 -6.23
C TYR A 221 -13.89 -24.83 -7.41
N THR A 222 -13.77 -24.32 -8.64
CA THR A 222 -13.95 -25.07 -9.89
C THR A 222 -12.60 -25.44 -10.50
N ASN A 223 -12.60 -26.30 -11.51
CA ASN A 223 -11.44 -26.62 -12.31
C ASN A 223 -11.32 -25.79 -13.61
N PHE A 224 -12.21 -24.83 -13.82
CA PHE A 224 -12.22 -23.98 -15.02
C PHE A 224 -11.07 -22.98 -15.04
N ASP A 225 -10.78 -22.48 -16.22
CA ASP A 225 -9.90 -21.33 -16.39
C ASP A 225 -10.44 -20.09 -15.65
N ILE A 226 -9.55 -19.34 -15.02
CA ILE A 226 -9.87 -18.08 -14.35
C ILE A 226 -9.01 -16.98 -14.97
N SER A 227 -9.68 -16.06 -15.66
CA SER A 227 -9.00 -14.93 -16.33
C SER A 227 -8.29 -14.00 -15.36
N CYS A 228 -7.30 -13.23 -15.83
CA CYS A 228 -6.56 -12.24 -15.06
C CYS A 228 -7.48 -11.25 -14.33
N HIS A 229 -7.33 -11.15 -13.00
CA HIS A 229 -8.17 -10.33 -12.13
C HIS A 229 -7.46 -9.92 -10.85
N THR A 230 -8.07 -9.01 -10.11
CA THR A 230 -7.81 -8.74 -8.69
C THR A 230 -9.00 -9.24 -7.86
N ASP A 231 -8.73 -9.78 -6.69
CA ASP A 231 -9.78 -10.28 -5.80
C ASP A 231 -10.53 -9.17 -5.06
N GLY A 232 -11.80 -9.46 -4.76
CA GLY A 232 -12.61 -8.70 -3.84
C GLY A 232 -13.06 -7.34 -4.37
N THR A 233 -13.28 -7.19 -5.67
CA THR A 233 -13.83 -5.96 -6.25
C THR A 233 -15.19 -5.59 -5.70
N TYR A 234 -15.90 -6.56 -5.12
CA TYR A 234 -17.17 -6.40 -4.42
C TYR A 234 -17.04 -5.91 -2.97
N TRP A 235 -15.85 -5.80 -2.38
CA TRP A 235 -15.63 -5.12 -1.11
C TRP A 235 -15.31 -3.64 -1.32
N SER A 236 -15.79 -2.78 -0.43
CA SER A 236 -15.41 -1.36 -0.42
C SER A 236 -13.90 -1.21 -0.24
N ASP A 237 -13.32 -1.97 0.69
CA ASP A 237 -11.89 -2.12 0.90
C ASP A 237 -11.44 -3.51 0.43
N THR A 238 -10.68 -3.58 -0.66
CA THR A 238 -10.16 -4.85 -1.19
C THR A 238 -8.97 -5.33 -0.38
N PRO A 239 -8.72 -6.67 -0.31
CA PRO A 239 -7.50 -7.18 0.30
C PRO A 239 -6.24 -6.53 -0.29
N GLY A 240 -5.27 -6.24 0.57
CA GLY A 240 -3.98 -5.69 0.14
C GLY A 240 -3.09 -6.74 -0.51
N LEU A 241 -2.94 -7.88 0.17
CA LEU A 241 -2.18 -9.02 -0.32
C LEU A 241 -3.04 -10.27 -0.33
N GLN A 242 -2.65 -11.22 -1.18
CA GLN A 242 -3.15 -12.59 -1.17
C GLN A 242 -1.98 -13.57 -1.22
N LEU A 243 -2.05 -14.62 -0.41
CA LEU A 243 -1.10 -15.71 -0.40
C LEU A 243 -1.80 -17.01 -0.79
N PHE A 244 -1.18 -17.76 -1.71
CA PHE A 244 -1.53 -19.12 -2.08
C PHE A 244 -0.39 -20.08 -1.81
N HIS A 245 -0.70 -21.24 -1.23
CA HIS A 245 0.19 -22.39 -1.10
C HIS A 245 -0.41 -23.60 -1.77
N LEU A 246 0.29 -24.20 -2.72
CA LEU A 246 -0.11 -25.47 -3.30
C LEU A 246 0.31 -26.62 -2.36
N LEU A 247 -0.70 -27.28 -1.78
CA LEU A 247 -0.49 -28.43 -0.89
C LEU A 247 -0.42 -29.76 -1.66
N TYR A 248 -1.24 -29.89 -2.71
CA TYR A 248 -1.34 -31.12 -3.48
C TYR A 248 -1.90 -30.87 -4.87
N HIS A 249 -1.35 -31.58 -5.86
CA HIS A 249 -1.91 -31.65 -7.23
C HIS A 249 -1.44 -32.93 -7.90
N ASP A 250 -2.37 -33.75 -8.39
CA ASP A 250 -2.10 -35.04 -9.06
C ASP A 250 -2.50 -35.06 -10.55
N GLY A 251 -2.91 -33.94 -11.09
CA GLY A 251 -3.33 -33.77 -12.48
C GLY A 251 -2.41 -32.87 -13.29
N GLU A 252 -2.91 -32.43 -14.43
CA GLU A 252 -2.24 -31.51 -15.35
C GLU A 252 -2.92 -30.12 -15.33
N GLY A 253 -2.21 -29.07 -15.76
CA GLY A 253 -2.70 -27.71 -15.78
C GLY A 253 -2.60 -27.00 -14.43
N GLY A 254 -3.55 -26.09 -14.15
CA GLY A 254 -3.54 -25.30 -12.93
C GLY A 254 -2.34 -24.35 -12.83
N THR A 255 -1.78 -23.96 -13.98
CA THR A 255 -0.69 -23.00 -14.06
C THR A 255 -1.19 -21.62 -13.64
N THR A 256 -0.52 -21.01 -12.69
CA THR A 256 -0.80 -19.63 -12.29
C THR A 256 -0.18 -18.66 -13.26
N SER A 257 -0.85 -17.57 -13.59
CA SER A 257 -0.19 -16.43 -14.23
C SER A 257 -0.23 -15.18 -13.36
N LEU A 258 0.71 -14.27 -13.60
CA LEU A 258 0.81 -12.97 -12.98
C LEU A 258 1.01 -11.90 -14.03
N VAL A 259 0.36 -10.74 -13.84
CA VAL A 259 0.51 -9.55 -14.68
C VAL A 259 0.73 -8.34 -13.79
N ASP A 260 1.78 -7.54 -14.08
CA ASP A 260 1.94 -6.24 -13.44
C ASP A 260 0.95 -5.24 -14.04
N ALA A 261 -0.20 -5.07 -13.39
CA ALA A 261 -1.26 -4.19 -13.88
C ALA A 261 -0.83 -2.71 -13.88
N PHE A 262 0.14 -2.29 -13.04
CA PHE A 262 0.66 -0.92 -13.09
C PHE A 262 1.50 -0.70 -14.36
N GLN A 263 2.31 -1.68 -14.76
CA GLN A 263 3.00 -1.65 -16.05
C GLN A 263 2.01 -1.62 -17.22
N CYS A 264 0.96 -2.44 -17.16
CA CYS A 264 -0.09 -2.45 -18.18
C CYS A 264 -0.86 -1.13 -18.23
N ALA A 265 -1.12 -0.50 -17.09
CA ALA A 265 -1.77 0.81 -17.03
C ALA A 265 -0.92 1.92 -17.64
N GLN A 266 0.41 1.87 -17.49
CA GLN A 266 1.31 2.79 -18.21
C GLN A 266 1.21 2.59 -19.73
N ILE A 267 1.23 1.35 -20.20
CA ILE A 267 1.06 1.03 -21.62
C ILE A 267 -0.29 1.55 -22.13
N LEU A 268 -1.37 1.37 -21.36
CA LEU A 268 -2.70 1.89 -21.72
C LEU A 268 -2.70 3.42 -21.79
N ARG A 269 -2.08 4.09 -20.82
CA ARG A 269 -1.97 5.56 -20.78
C ARG A 269 -1.21 6.11 -21.99
N GLU A 270 -0.15 5.43 -22.40
CA GLU A 270 0.67 5.83 -23.56
C GLU A 270 -0.03 5.59 -24.88
N LYS A 271 -0.63 4.40 -25.08
CA LYS A 271 -1.22 4.00 -26.35
C LYS A 271 -2.66 4.50 -26.52
N TYR A 272 -3.44 4.53 -25.43
CA TYR A 272 -4.87 4.82 -25.42
C TYR A 272 -5.27 5.73 -24.25
N PRO A 273 -4.78 7.00 -24.24
CA PRO A 273 -4.96 7.90 -23.08
C PRO A 273 -6.43 8.14 -22.69
N GLN A 274 -7.34 8.16 -23.69
CA GLN A 274 -8.77 8.30 -23.41
C GLN A 274 -9.35 7.07 -22.65
N SER A 275 -8.88 5.87 -22.98
CA SER A 275 -9.29 4.65 -22.28
C SER A 275 -8.75 4.62 -20.85
N TYR A 276 -7.52 5.08 -20.64
CA TYR A 276 -6.96 5.26 -19.29
C TYR A 276 -7.80 6.24 -18.47
N GLU A 277 -8.14 7.39 -19.02
CA GLU A 277 -8.95 8.41 -18.35
C GLU A 277 -10.34 7.90 -17.98
N LEU A 278 -11.01 7.14 -18.87
CA LEU A 278 -12.30 6.52 -18.56
C LEU A 278 -12.20 5.59 -17.35
N PHE A 279 -11.12 4.82 -17.24
CA PHE A 279 -10.90 3.89 -16.12
C PHE A 279 -10.61 4.57 -14.78
N THR A 280 -10.22 5.84 -14.79
CA THR A 280 -10.10 6.64 -13.55
C THR A 280 -11.42 7.28 -13.11
N LYS A 281 -12.42 7.34 -14.00
CA LYS A 281 -13.67 8.10 -13.75
C LYS A 281 -14.90 7.19 -13.60
N ILE A 282 -15.03 6.20 -14.48
CA ILE A 282 -16.23 5.34 -14.52
C ILE A 282 -16.16 4.35 -13.36
N LYS A 283 -17.17 4.43 -12.50
CA LYS A 283 -17.31 3.57 -11.32
C LYS A 283 -17.97 2.25 -11.70
N ILE A 284 -17.36 1.15 -11.30
CA ILE A 284 -17.76 -0.21 -11.66
C ILE A 284 -18.51 -0.84 -10.48
N PRO A 285 -19.80 -1.16 -10.63
CA PRO A 285 -20.51 -1.97 -9.65
C PRO A 285 -20.02 -3.41 -9.71
N ALA A 286 -19.92 -4.06 -8.55
CA ALA A 286 -19.49 -5.44 -8.43
C ALA A 286 -20.30 -6.14 -7.34
N HIS A 287 -20.38 -7.47 -7.37
CA HIS A 287 -21.07 -8.27 -6.36
C HIS A 287 -20.43 -9.62 -6.13
N SER A 288 -20.68 -10.17 -4.93
CA SER A 288 -20.49 -11.57 -4.60
C SER A 288 -21.79 -12.09 -3.98
N ALA A 289 -22.48 -13.01 -4.65
CA ALA A 289 -23.80 -13.50 -4.26
C ALA A 289 -23.98 -15.00 -4.55
N GLY A 290 -22.90 -15.76 -4.65
CA GLY A 290 -22.96 -17.20 -4.90
C GLY A 290 -23.50 -17.99 -3.69
N GLU A 291 -23.18 -17.59 -2.47
CA GLU A 291 -23.65 -18.22 -1.24
C GLU A 291 -25.03 -17.68 -0.86
N GLU A 292 -25.93 -18.59 -0.42
CA GLU A 292 -27.35 -18.24 -0.09
C GLU A 292 -27.48 -17.08 0.93
N LYS A 293 -26.55 -16.99 1.89
CA LYS A 293 -26.56 -15.97 2.95
C LYS A 293 -25.60 -14.81 2.72
N VAL A 294 -25.02 -14.72 1.53
CA VAL A 294 -24.03 -13.70 1.19
C VAL A 294 -24.49 -12.94 -0.05
N CYS A 295 -24.63 -11.63 0.08
CA CYS A 295 -24.83 -10.72 -1.04
C CYS A 295 -24.04 -9.44 -0.76
N ILE A 296 -22.78 -9.45 -1.15
CA ILE A 296 -21.84 -8.35 -0.89
C ILE A 296 -21.76 -7.46 -2.13
N GLN A 297 -21.86 -6.18 -1.91
CA GLN A 297 -21.64 -5.13 -2.91
C GLN A 297 -20.86 -3.99 -2.25
N PRO A 298 -20.00 -3.26 -2.97
CA PRO A 298 -19.40 -2.06 -2.40
C PRO A 298 -20.49 -1.02 -2.12
N ASP A 299 -20.44 -0.38 -0.97
CA ASP A 299 -21.37 0.72 -0.65
C ASP A 299 -21.33 1.82 -1.72
N ILE A 300 -20.13 2.15 -2.20
CA ILE A 300 -19.91 3.05 -3.32
C ILE A 300 -19.04 2.34 -4.37
N PRO A 301 -19.54 2.15 -5.61
CA PRO A 301 -18.74 1.60 -6.70
C PRO A 301 -17.46 2.42 -6.92
N GLN A 302 -16.36 1.74 -7.22
CA GLN A 302 -15.04 2.34 -7.39
C GLN A 302 -14.60 2.26 -8.86
N PRO A 303 -13.74 3.19 -9.31
CA PRO A 303 -13.16 3.10 -10.65
C PRO A 303 -12.16 1.94 -10.75
N ILE A 304 -11.82 1.53 -11.98
CA ILE A 304 -10.80 0.51 -12.22
C ILE A 304 -9.43 1.02 -11.74
N PHE A 305 -9.10 2.29 -12.04
CA PHE A 305 -7.85 2.92 -11.63
C PHE A 305 -8.11 3.96 -10.54
N LYS A 306 -7.56 3.72 -9.36
CA LYS A 306 -7.59 4.68 -8.26
C LYS A 306 -6.27 5.46 -8.24
N LEU A 307 -6.38 6.77 -8.27
CA LEU A 307 -5.23 7.68 -8.22
C LEU A 307 -5.17 8.36 -6.84
N ASN A 308 -3.96 8.76 -6.43
CA ASN A 308 -3.77 9.69 -5.31
C ASN A 308 -3.98 11.15 -5.76
N ASP A 309 -3.83 12.10 -4.83
CA ASP A 309 -4.01 13.53 -5.11
C ASP A 309 -2.95 14.10 -6.07
N GLU A 310 -1.80 13.43 -6.20
CA GLU A 310 -0.75 13.76 -7.15
C GLU A 310 -0.99 13.16 -8.55
N GLY A 311 -2.08 12.38 -8.74
CA GLY A 311 -2.44 11.73 -9.99
C GLY A 311 -1.66 10.45 -10.28
N GLU A 312 -0.98 9.87 -9.28
CA GLU A 312 -0.27 8.60 -9.41
C GLU A 312 -1.22 7.43 -9.17
N LEU A 313 -1.06 6.36 -9.95
CA LEU A 313 -1.84 5.12 -9.81
C LEU A 313 -1.44 4.39 -8.52
N ILE A 314 -2.41 4.18 -7.63
CA ILE A 314 -2.20 3.52 -6.33
C ILE A 314 -2.92 2.18 -6.21
N GLN A 315 -3.92 1.91 -7.07
CA GLN A 315 -4.66 0.66 -7.05
C GLN A 315 -5.32 0.39 -8.40
N VAL A 316 -5.31 -0.86 -8.81
CA VAL A 316 -6.13 -1.38 -9.92
C VAL A 316 -7.18 -2.34 -9.35
N ARG A 317 -8.44 -2.18 -9.74
CA ARG A 317 -9.59 -3.02 -9.36
C ARG A 317 -10.19 -3.60 -10.63
N TRP A 318 -9.93 -4.86 -10.90
CA TRP A 318 -10.38 -5.49 -12.13
C TRP A 318 -10.79 -6.93 -11.90
N ASN A 319 -12.07 -7.20 -12.05
CA ASN A 319 -12.61 -8.55 -12.16
C ASN A 319 -13.88 -8.50 -13.01
N GLN A 320 -13.86 -9.14 -14.18
CA GLN A 320 -15.01 -9.13 -15.05
C GLN A 320 -16.13 -10.07 -14.56
N SER A 321 -15.77 -11.13 -13.84
CA SER A 321 -16.74 -12.10 -13.30
C SER A 321 -17.57 -11.51 -12.17
N ASP A 322 -16.99 -10.62 -11.37
CA ASP A 322 -17.68 -9.95 -10.26
C ASP A 322 -18.51 -8.74 -10.70
N ARG A 323 -18.30 -8.25 -11.94
CA ARG A 323 -18.93 -7.02 -12.40
C ARG A 323 -20.45 -7.18 -12.51
N SER A 324 -21.16 -6.30 -11.80
CA SER A 324 -22.62 -6.19 -11.86
C SER A 324 -23.09 -5.45 -13.12
N THR A 325 -24.41 -5.42 -13.32
CA THR A 325 -25.04 -4.61 -14.38
C THR A 325 -24.68 -3.14 -14.20
N MET A 326 -24.16 -2.52 -15.24
CA MET A 326 -23.77 -1.11 -15.25
C MET A 326 -24.90 -0.25 -15.79
N ASP A 327 -25.61 0.43 -14.90
CA ASP A 327 -26.71 1.36 -15.20
C ASP A 327 -26.46 2.76 -14.60
N ASN A 328 -25.34 2.96 -13.92
CA ASN A 328 -24.93 4.17 -13.22
C ASN A 328 -24.14 5.16 -14.10
N TRP A 329 -24.42 5.21 -15.39
CA TRP A 329 -23.74 6.08 -16.35
C TRP A 329 -24.08 7.55 -16.11
N VAL A 330 -23.04 8.38 -15.90
CA VAL A 330 -23.20 9.85 -15.79
C VAL A 330 -23.42 10.44 -17.19
N ASP A 331 -22.66 9.99 -18.19
CA ASP A 331 -22.87 10.31 -19.60
C ASP A 331 -23.12 9.02 -20.40
N PRO A 332 -24.31 8.81 -20.97
CA PRO A 332 -24.62 7.65 -21.80
C PRO A 332 -23.70 7.51 -23.03
N ASN A 333 -23.09 8.59 -23.52
CA ASN A 333 -22.14 8.54 -24.63
C ASN A 333 -20.81 7.86 -24.25
N ASP A 334 -20.56 7.65 -22.98
CA ASP A 334 -19.37 6.93 -22.54
C ASP A 334 -19.54 5.39 -22.59
N VAL A 335 -20.77 4.88 -22.74
CA VAL A 335 -21.02 3.44 -22.83
C VAL A 335 -20.19 2.78 -23.93
N PRO A 336 -20.30 3.16 -25.23
CA PRO A 336 -19.50 2.51 -26.27
C PRO A 336 -17.99 2.74 -26.10
N LYS A 337 -17.58 3.90 -25.58
CA LYS A 337 -16.18 4.22 -25.32
C LYS A 337 -15.59 3.33 -24.23
N PHE A 338 -16.36 3.07 -23.16
CA PHE A 338 -15.97 2.19 -22.08
C PHE A 338 -15.76 0.74 -22.56
N TYR A 339 -16.66 0.20 -23.38
CA TYR A 339 -16.47 -1.14 -23.95
C TYR A 339 -15.29 -1.20 -24.91
N THR A 340 -14.97 -0.12 -25.60
CA THR A 340 -13.74 0.00 -26.39
C THR A 340 -12.51 0.01 -25.48
N ALA A 341 -12.55 0.77 -24.36
CA ALA A 341 -11.48 0.79 -23.38
C ALA A 341 -11.23 -0.60 -22.74
N ILE A 342 -12.27 -1.37 -22.44
CA ILE A 342 -12.15 -2.77 -22.01
C ILE A 342 -11.38 -3.61 -23.05
N LYS A 343 -11.69 -3.49 -24.35
CA LYS A 343 -10.98 -4.23 -25.39
C LYS A 343 -9.49 -3.86 -25.45
N HIS A 344 -9.17 -2.57 -25.36
CA HIS A 344 -7.77 -2.12 -25.27
C HIS A 344 -7.06 -2.71 -24.05
N TRP A 345 -7.71 -2.66 -22.89
CA TRP A 345 -7.19 -3.20 -21.65
C TRP A 345 -6.92 -4.69 -21.70
N VAL A 346 -7.93 -5.47 -22.11
CA VAL A 346 -7.82 -6.93 -22.24
C VAL A 346 -6.73 -7.31 -23.23
N SER A 347 -6.57 -6.57 -24.34
CA SER A 347 -5.49 -6.83 -25.30
C SER A 347 -4.09 -6.58 -24.72
N ILE A 348 -3.96 -5.66 -23.77
CA ILE A 348 -2.68 -5.36 -23.10
C ILE A 348 -2.38 -6.40 -22.02
N ILE A 349 -3.35 -6.73 -21.16
CA ILE A 349 -3.11 -7.68 -20.06
C ILE A 349 -2.88 -9.11 -20.53
N ASN A 350 -3.49 -9.51 -21.65
CA ASN A 350 -3.33 -10.85 -22.26
C ASN A 350 -2.18 -10.90 -23.29
N ASP A 351 -1.39 -9.81 -23.44
CA ASP A 351 -0.20 -9.86 -24.27
C ASP A 351 0.85 -10.76 -23.59
N PRO A 352 1.37 -11.80 -24.28
CA PRO A 352 2.36 -12.74 -23.72
C PRO A 352 3.63 -12.08 -23.19
N THR A 353 3.91 -10.84 -23.58
CA THR A 353 5.04 -10.08 -23.01
C THR A 353 4.77 -9.50 -21.63
N ASN A 354 3.49 -9.45 -21.23
CA ASN A 354 3.05 -8.90 -19.95
C ASN A 354 2.58 -10.00 -18.98
N GLU A 355 2.22 -11.19 -19.47
CA GLU A 355 1.67 -12.28 -18.67
C GLU A 355 2.72 -13.36 -18.37
N LEU A 356 3.15 -13.42 -17.10
CA LEU A 356 4.12 -14.38 -16.59
C LEU A 356 3.42 -15.66 -16.11
N PHE A 357 3.61 -16.76 -16.82
CA PHE A 357 3.12 -18.08 -16.40
C PHE A 357 4.11 -18.78 -15.47
N TYR A 358 3.59 -19.34 -14.38
CA TYR A 358 4.37 -20.04 -13.39
C TYR A 358 3.62 -21.26 -12.83
N GLN A 359 4.24 -22.43 -12.88
CA GLN A 359 3.69 -23.65 -12.30
C GLN A 359 4.14 -23.78 -10.84
N LEU A 360 3.23 -23.49 -9.91
CA LEU A 360 3.45 -23.78 -8.49
C LEU A 360 3.64 -25.28 -8.25
N LYS A 361 4.50 -25.62 -7.31
CA LYS A 361 4.73 -26.99 -6.85
C LYS A 361 4.31 -27.11 -5.39
N PRO A 362 3.95 -28.32 -4.91
CA PRO A 362 3.76 -28.55 -3.49
C PRO A 362 5.00 -28.08 -2.68
N GLY A 363 4.76 -27.32 -1.62
CA GLY A 363 5.84 -26.70 -0.83
C GLY A 363 6.30 -25.33 -1.32
N GLN A 364 5.63 -24.76 -2.33
CA GLN A 364 5.85 -23.39 -2.76
C GLN A 364 4.62 -22.52 -2.49
N CYS A 365 4.84 -21.34 -1.88
CA CYS A 365 3.85 -20.30 -1.76
C CYS A 365 4.10 -19.17 -2.75
N LEU A 366 3.03 -18.54 -3.17
CA LEU A 366 3.03 -17.29 -3.93
C LEU A 366 2.24 -16.26 -3.14
N ILE A 367 2.86 -15.12 -2.83
CA ILE A 367 2.19 -13.94 -2.30
C ILE A 367 2.27 -12.81 -3.31
N PHE A 368 1.19 -12.06 -3.46
CA PHE A 368 1.17 -10.93 -4.39
C PHE A 368 0.33 -9.77 -3.86
N ASP A 369 0.69 -8.56 -4.33
CA ASP A 369 0.01 -7.30 -4.10
C ASP A 369 -1.26 -7.24 -4.96
N ASN A 370 -2.40 -7.52 -4.36
CA ASN A 370 -3.71 -7.57 -5.01
C ASN A 370 -4.20 -6.18 -5.47
N TRP A 371 -3.53 -5.10 -5.05
CA TRP A 371 -3.80 -3.75 -5.57
C TRP A 371 -3.04 -3.45 -6.86
N ARG A 372 -2.03 -4.27 -7.17
CA ARG A 372 -1.13 -4.05 -8.30
C ARG A 372 -1.07 -5.21 -9.29
N CYS A 373 -0.98 -6.45 -8.80
CA CYS A 373 -0.80 -7.61 -9.66
C CYS A 373 -2.13 -8.31 -9.94
N PHE A 374 -2.37 -8.63 -11.20
CA PHE A 374 -3.39 -9.60 -11.58
C PHE A 374 -2.84 -11.00 -11.41
N HIS A 375 -3.74 -11.88 -11.09
CA HIS A 375 -3.49 -13.31 -11.11
C HIS A 375 -4.56 -14.04 -11.92
N SER A 376 -4.17 -15.19 -12.46
CA SER A 376 -5.05 -16.09 -13.20
C SER A 376 -4.67 -17.54 -12.91
N ARG A 377 -5.47 -18.45 -13.42
CA ARG A 377 -5.19 -19.88 -13.35
C ARG A 377 -5.76 -20.57 -14.59
N THR A 378 -4.93 -21.36 -15.26
CA THR A 378 -5.44 -22.22 -16.35
C THR A 378 -6.34 -23.32 -15.80
N GLU A 379 -7.20 -23.89 -16.65
CA GLU A 379 -7.94 -25.11 -16.33
C GLU A 379 -6.98 -26.24 -15.86
N PHE A 380 -7.50 -27.19 -15.11
CA PHE A 380 -6.72 -28.32 -14.64
C PHE A 380 -7.56 -29.59 -14.52
N THR A 381 -6.86 -30.71 -14.46
CA THR A 381 -7.43 -32.01 -14.17
C THR A 381 -6.93 -32.53 -12.82
N GLY A 382 -7.54 -33.60 -12.33
CA GLY A 382 -7.15 -34.21 -11.07
C GLY A 382 -7.56 -33.42 -9.84
N LYS A 383 -7.06 -33.86 -8.70
CA LYS A 383 -7.33 -33.23 -7.39
C LYS A 383 -6.29 -32.16 -7.11
N ARG A 384 -6.73 -30.98 -6.69
CA ARG A 384 -5.87 -29.85 -6.34
C ARG A 384 -6.29 -29.26 -4.99
N ARG A 385 -5.38 -29.23 -4.00
CA ARG A 385 -5.61 -28.64 -2.69
C ARG A 385 -4.72 -27.45 -2.51
N MET A 386 -5.31 -26.34 -2.09
CA MET A 386 -4.65 -25.05 -1.82
C MET A 386 -5.01 -24.57 -0.43
N CYS A 387 -4.10 -23.85 0.20
CA CYS A 387 -4.43 -23.02 1.36
C CYS A 387 -3.85 -21.61 1.21
N GLY A 388 -4.30 -20.69 2.03
CA GLY A 388 -3.82 -19.31 2.01
C GLY A 388 -4.67 -18.34 2.81
N ALA A 389 -4.41 -17.07 2.59
CA ALA A 389 -5.09 -15.98 3.30
C ALA A 389 -5.01 -14.67 2.55
N TYR A 390 -5.90 -13.75 2.94
CA TYR A 390 -5.79 -12.34 2.63
C TYR A 390 -5.11 -11.57 3.77
N ILE A 391 -4.40 -10.51 3.43
CA ILE A 391 -3.78 -9.55 4.36
C ILE A 391 -4.24 -8.15 3.97
N ASN A 392 -4.58 -7.31 4.96
CA ASN A 392 -4.95 -5.92 4.69
C ASN A 392 -3.77 -5.10 4.18
N ARG A 393 -4.08 -4.10 3.34
CA ARG A 393 -3.07 -3.19 2.79
C ARG A 393 -2.33 -2.41 3.85
N ASP A 394 -3.06 -1.81 4.78
CA ASP A 394 -2.49 -0.93 5.80
C ASP A 394 -1.59 -1.70 6.77
N ASP A 395 -1.98 -2.91 7.15
CA ASP A 395 -1.20 -3.77 8.03
C ASP A 395 0.14 -4.17 7.37
N PHE A 396 0.09 -4.56 6.09
CA PHE A 396 1.30 -4.85 5.31
C PHE A 396 2.22 -3.63 5.18
N VAL A 397 1.66 -2.47 4.80
CA VAL A 397 2.43 -1.23 4.62
C VAL A 397 3.04 -0.75 5.93
N SER A 398 2.34 -0.96 7.06
CA SER A 398 2.89 -0.70 8.39
C SER A 398 4.13 -1.56 8.66
N THR A 399 4.03 -2.88 8.46
CA THR A 399 5.17 -3.81 8.62
C THR A 399 6.32 -3.44 7.69
N LEU A 400 6.05 -3.21 6.41
CA LEU A 400 7.05 -2.80 5.42
C LEU A 400 7.83 -1.55 5.87
N LYS A 401 7.11 -0.49 6.27
CA LYS A 401 7.71 0.76 6.70
C LYS A 401 8.54 0.59 7.98
N LEU A 402 7.99 -0.07 8.99
CA LEU A 402 8.69 -0.25 10.27
C LEU A 402 9.99 -1.03 10.10
N LEU A 403 9.97 -2.13 9.34
CA LEU A 403 11.15 -2.96 9.11
C LEU A 403 12.22 -2.26 8.24
N ASN A 404 11.80 -1.49 7.24
CA ASN A 404 12.72 -0.95 6.25
C ASN A 404 13.19 0.48 6.55
N LEU A 405 12.37 1.28 7.23
CA LEU A 405 12.66 2.69 7.53
C LEU A 405 12.96 2.91 9.02
N GLY A 406 12.55 1.98 9.85
CA GLY A 406 12.63 2.13 11.30
C GLY A 406 11.51 3.00 11.88
N ARG A 407 11.15 2.73 13.13
CA ARG A 407 10.03 3.40 13.80
C ARG A 407 10.19 4.91 13.89
N LYS A 408 11.43 5.40 14.09
CA LYS A 408 11.67 6.85 14.22
C LYS A 408 11.32 7.58 12.93
N ALA A 409 11.84 7.12 11.77
CA ALA A 409 11.57 7.76 10.49
C ALA A 409 10.08 7.77 10.15
N VAL A 410 9.36 6.66 10.45
CA VAL A 410 7.90 6.58 10.26
C VAL A 410 7.18 7.60 11.16
N LEU A 411 7.55 7.73 12.43
CA LEU A 411 6.94 8.70 13.35
C LEU A 411 7.24 10.15 12.95
N ASP A 412 8.43 10.44 12.45
CA ASP A 412 8.80 11.78 12.00
C ASP A 412 8.01 12.21 10.73
N SER A 413 7.40 11.27 10.02
CA SER A 413 6.63 11.52 8.77
C SER A 413 5.13 11.74 8.98
N ILE A 414 4.63 11.55 10.19
CA ILE A 414 3.19 11.66 10.53
C ILE A 414 2.87 12.87 11.40
#